data_b0341d9b74f52b6f3d61bafb4c8692ae
#
_entry.id   b0341d9b74f52b6f3d61bafb4c8692ae
#
_cell.length_a   1.000
_cell.length_b   1.000
_cell.length_c   1.000
_cell.angle_alpha   90.00
_cell.angle_beta   90.00
_cell.angle_gamma   90.00
#
_symmetry.space_group_name_H-M   'P 1'
#
loop_
_entity.id
_entity.type
_entity.pdbx_description
1 polymer ?
#
loop_
_entity_poly.entity_id
_entity_poly.type
_entity_poly.pdbx_seq_one_letter_code
_entity_poly.pdbx_strand_id
1 'polypeptide(L)'
;MKISVVLVAGGESRRMGRDKATLLFHAKPLWQIQLELLQKLEPTEIFVSARTDPVWRPADVQFIADDLPSRGPLSGLAASLTRMRAQHLLALAVDMPFMTEEYLKFLCNQIEPGCGVVANIEDRFEPLAAIYPHEALANIQSALSGKDFSLQTVTARLVAAGKLQMMPVTSQERKLFLNLNELADLAAL
;
A
#
# COMPACT_ATOMS: atom_id res chain seq x y z
N MET A 1 16.66 -1.21 -9.23
CA MET A 1 16.52 -2.31 -8.26
C MET A 1 15.18 -2.98 -8.52
N LYS A 2 15.08 -4.32 -8.46
CA LYS A 2 13.80 -5.03 -8.71
C LYS A 2 12.95 -5.00 -7.45
N ILE A 3 11.70 -4.53 -7.55
CA ILE A 3 10.70 -4.51 -6.48
C ILE A 3 9.50 -5.35 -6.86
N SER A 4 8.80 -5.92 -5.88
CA SER A 4 7.43 -6.39 -6.02
C SER A 4 6.49 -5.28 -5.58
N VAL A 5 5.26 -5.25 -6.10
CA VAL A 5 4.27 -4.23 -5.72
C VAL A 5 2.96 -4.89 -5.30
N VAL A 6 2.26 -4.28 -4.34
CA VAL A 6 0.91 -4.69 -3.95
C VAL A 6 -0.04 -3.50 -3.94
N LEU A 7 -1.14 -3.62 -4.68
CA LEU A 7 -2.29 -2.75 -4.56
C LEU A 7 -3.18 -3.28 -3.44
N VAL A 8 -3.29 -2.51 -2.36
CA VAL A 8 -4.14 -2.86 -1.22
C VAL A 8 -5.54 -2.32 -1.47
N ALA A 9 -6.44 -3.21 -1.84
CA ALA A 9 -7.85 -2.92 -2.14
C ALA A 9 -8.81 -3.42 -1.05
N GLY A 10 -8.28 -4.04 0.02
CA GLY A 10 -9.02 -4.53 1.17
C GLY A 10 -9.29 -3.41 2.17
N GLY A 11 -10.56 -3.08 2.38
CA GLY A 11 -11.03 -2.20 3.44
C GLY A 11 -12.50 -2.48 3.73
N GLU A 12 -12.94 -2.33 4.99
CA GLU A 12 -14.37 -2.41 5.30
C GLU A 12 -15.10 -1.18 4.74
N SER A 13 -15.49 -1.21 3.47
CA SER A 13 -16.41 -0.23 2.88
C SER A 13 -17.84 -0.39 3.40
N ARG A 14 -18.00 -0.68 4.75
CA ARG A 14 -19.29 -0.92 5.40
C ARG A 14 -20.24 0.25 5.27
N ARG A 15 -19.72 1.47 5.09
CA ARG A 15 -20.53 2.70 5.06
C ARG A 15 -21.15 2.98 3.68
N MET A 16 -20.61 2.41 2.59
CA MET A 16 -21.03 2.77 1.23
C MET A 16 -21.66 1.63 0.42
N GLY A 17 -21.64 0.38 0.89
CA GLY A 17 -22.20 -0.77 0.15
C GLY A 17 -21.56 -1.00 -1.24
N ARG A 18 -20.51 -0.24 -1.60
CA ARG A 18 -19.78 -0.34 -2.87
C ARG A 18 -18.28 -0.49 -2.63
N ASP A 19 -17.64 -1.24 -3.50
CA ASP A 19 -16.17 -1.38 -3.50
C ASP A 19 -15.52 -0.04 -3.89
N LYS A 20 -14.73 0.55 -2.98
CA LYS A 20 -13.99 1.81 -3.23
C LYS A 20 -13.15 1.74 -4.49
N ALA A 21 -12.58 0.58 -4.79
CA ALA A 21 -11.75 0.39 -5.96
C ALA A 21 -12.47 0.72 -7.27
N THR A 22 -13.80 0.60 -7.30
CA THR A 22 -14.63 0.89 -8.48
C THR A 22 -15.12 2.34 -8.57
N LEU A 23 -14.81 3.19 -7.58
CA LEU A 23 -15.13 4.62 -7.65
C LEU A 23 -14.40 5.25 -8.84
N LEU A 24 -15.11 6.13 -9.55
CA LEU A 24 -14.55 6.83 -10.71
C LEU A 24 -13.87 8.13 -10.30
N PHE A 25 -12.64 8.29 -10.72
CA PHE A 25 -11.88 9.53 -10.67
C PHE A 25 -11.46 9.90 -12.10
N HIS A 26 -11.88 11.07 -12.60
CA HIS A 26 -11.69 11.47 -14.00
C HIS A 26 -12.16 10.39 -15.01
N ALA A 27 -13.37 9.85 -14.79
CA ALA A 27 -14.00 8.81 -15.62
C ALA A 27 -13.26 7.44 -15.65
N LYS A 28 -12.26 7.22 -14.80
CA LYS A 28 -11.51 5.97 -14.68
C LYS A 28 -11.64 5.40 -13.28
N PRO A 29 -11.87 4.09 -13.07
CA PRO A 29 -11.96 3.51 -11.74
C PRO A 29 -10.61 3.56 -11.01
N LEU A 30 -10.64 3.75 -9.70
CA LEU A 30 -9.44 3.90 -8.86
C LEU A 30 -8.47 2.72 -9.01
N TRP A 31 -8.99 1.48 -9.03
CA TRP A 31 -8.15 0.30 -9.21
C TRP A 31 -7.32 0.36 -10.49
N GLN A 32 -7.91 0.86 -11.58
CA GLN A 32 -7.23 0.93 -12.87
C GLN A 32 -6.15 2.01 -12.86
N ILE A 33 -6.45 3.19 -12.28
CA ILE A 33 -5.48 4.27 -12.13
C ILE A 33 -4.25 3.77 -11.37
N GLN A 34 -4.47 3.09 -10.25
CA GLN A 34 -3.38 2.63 -9.40
C GLN A 34 -2.58 1.48 -10.03
N LEU A 35 -3.24 0.52 -10.70
CA LEU A 35 -2.51 -0.55 -11.38
C LEU A 35 -1.66 -0.02 -12.54
N GLU A 36 -2.20 0.89 -13.36
CA GLU A 36 -1.44 1.54 -14.43
C GLU A 36 -0.23 2.33 -13.88
N LEU A 37 -0.41 2.99 -12.73
CA LEU A 37 0.68 3.68 -12.04
C LEU A 37 1.77 2.70 -11.58
N LEU A 38 1.38 1.60 -10.93
CA LEU A 38 2.31 0.58 -10.45
C LEU A 38 3.05 -0.14 -11.59
N GLN A 39 2.37 -0.39 -12.72
CA GLN A 39 2.98 -1.00 -13.93
C GLN A 39 4.13 -0.17 -14.49
N LYS A 40 4.06 1.17 -14.42
CA LYS A 40 5.13 2.06 -14.88
C LYS A 40 6.44 1.95 -14.11
N LEU A 41 6.42 1.34 -12.93
CA LEU A 41 7.63 1.04 -12.14
C LEU A 41 8.35 -0.21 -12.64
N GLU A 42 7.81 -0.92 -13.63
CA GLU A 42 8.36 -2.16 -14.19
C GLU A 42 8.69 -3.20 -13.08
N PRO A 43 7.73 -3.51 -12.17
CA PRO A 43 7.98 -4.38 -11.04
C PRO A 43 8.22 -5.83 -11.48
N THR A 44 8.86 -6.61 -10.61
CA THR A 44 9.06 -8.06 -10.82
C THR A 44 7.72 -8.81 -10.86
N GLU A 45 6.76 -8.35 -10.07
CA GLU A 45 5.41 -8.93 -9.94
C GLU A 45 4.46 -7.89 -9.34
N ILE A 46 3.17 -8.04 -9.68
CA ILE A 46 2.11 -7.18 -9.18
C ILE A 46 1.08 -8.03 -8.46
N PHE A 47 0.74 -7.63 -7.25
CA PHE A 47 -0.30 -8.22 -6.42
C PHE A 47 -1.48 -7.28 -6.24
N VAL A 48 -2.68 -7.86 -6.14
CA VAL A 48 -3.86 -7.21 -5.56
C VAL A 48 -4.22 -7.94 -4.29
N SER A 49 -4.20 -7.24 -3.15
CA SER A 49 -4.61 -7.78 -1.86
C SER A 49 -6.01 -7.31 -1.52
N ALA A 50 -6.91 -8.26 -1.28
CA ALA A 50 -8.29 -8.03 -0.86
C ALA A 50 -8.83 -9.26 -0.12
N ARG A 51 -10.00 -9.13 0.54
CA ARG A 51 -10.66 -10.26 1.23
C ARG A 51 -11.09 -11.36 0.28
N THR A 52 -11.60 -10.99 -0.89
CA THR A 52 -12.04 -11.89 -1.96
C THR A 52 -11.47 -11.42 -3.27
N ASP A 53 -11.25 -12.34 -4.21
CA ASP A 53 -10.73 -12.00 -5.54
C ASP A 53 -11.69 -11.02 -6.25
N PRO A 54 -11.26 -9.76 -6.51
CA PRO A 54 -12.13 -8.79 -7.11
C PRO A 54 -12.38 -9.11 -8.59
N VAL A 55 -13.64 -9.00 -9.02
CA VAL A 55 -14.02 -9.24 -10.42
C VAL A 55 -13.33 -8.30 -11.42
N TRP A 56 -12.86 -7.14 -10.96
CA TRP A 56 -12.16 -6.15 -11.77
C TRP A 56 -10.65 -6.43 -11.90
N ARG A 57 -10.09 -7.37 -11.14
CA ARG A 57 -8.66 -7.69 -11.21
C ARG A 57 -8.29 -8.27 -12.58
N PRO A 58 -7.27 -7.71 -13.27
CA PRO A 58 -6.76 -8.30 -14.49
C PRO A 58 -6.18 -9.71 -14.27
N ALA A 59 -6.33 -10.60 -15.24
CA ALA A 59 -5.92 -11.99 -15.12
C ALA A 59 -4.39 -12.18 -14.95
N ASP A 60 -3.61 -11.25 -15.44
CA ASP A 60 -2.14 -11.21 -15.34
C ASP A 60 -1.62 -10.64 -14.02
N VAL A 61 -2.50 -10.08 -13.17
CA VAL A 61 -2.17 -9.59 -11.83
C VAL A 61 -2.51 -10.67 -10.80
N GLN A 62 -1.58 -10.99 -9.91
CA GLN A 62 -1.77 -12.04 -8.92
C GLN A 62 -2.68 -11.58 -7.77
N PHE A 63 -3.64 -12.42 -7.39
CA PHE A 63 -4.48 -12.18 -6.22
C PHE A 63 -3.84 -12.72 -4.95
N ILE A 64 -3.90 -11.94 -3.89
CA ILE A 64 -3.51 -12.33 -2.54
C ILE A 64 -4.71 -12.13 -1.62
N ALA A 65 -5.24 -13.24 -1.10
CA ALA A 65 -6.26 -13.19 -0.07
C ALA A 65 -5.66 -12.75 1.27
N ASP A 66 -6.42 -12.02 2.06
CA ASP A 66 -6.08 -11.81 3.47
C ASP A 66 -6.12 -13.13 4.21
N ASP A 67 -5.11 -13.42 5.03
CA ASP A 67 -5.13 -14.59 5.92
C ASP A 67 -6.27 -14.44 6.93
N LEU A 68 -6.98 -15.55 7.20
CA LEU A 68 -8.10 -15.57 8.15
C LEU A 68 -7.61 -15.90 9.57
N PRO A 69 -8.13 -15.19 10.59
CA PRO A 69 -9.05 -14.04 10.51
C PRO A 69 -8.33 -12.78 10.04
N SER A 70 -8.88 -12.12 9.01
CA SER A 70 -8.29 -10.89 8.47
C SER A 70 -8.15 -9.81 9.55
N ARG A 71 -6.95 -9.23 9.61
CA ARG A 71 -6.59 -8.08 10.45
C ARG A 71 -6.43 -6.82 9.61
N GLY A 72 -7.27 -6.69 8.59
CA GLY A 72 -7.25 -5.58 7.65
C GLY A 72 -5.97 -5.55 6.79
N PRO A 73 -5.50 -4.35 6.40
CA PRO A 73 -4.37 -4.21 5.47
C PRO A 73 -3.07 -4.89 5.96
N LEU A 74 -2.92 -5.10 7.28
CA LEU A 74 -1.74 -5.77 7.84
C LEU A 74 -1.65 -7.24 7.39
N SER A 75 -2.81 -7.94 7.28
CA SER A 75 -2.84 -9.33 6.76
C SER A 75 -2.41 -9.38 5.30
N GLY A 76 -2.94 -8.48 4.47
CA GLY A 76 -2.57 -8.39 3.05
C GLY A 76 -1.09 -8.08 2.84
N LEU A 77 -0.54 -7.19 3.68
CA LEU A 77 0.89 -6.85 3.65
C LEU A 77 1.76 -8.06 4.02
N ALA A 78 1.42 -8.80 5.09
CA ALA A 78 2.13 -10.01 5.50
C ALA A 78 2.09 -11.08 4.41
N ALA A 79 0.91 -11.35 3.85
CA ALA A 79 0.72 -12.34 2.80
C ALA A 79 1.48 -11.97 1.52
N SER A 80 1.55 -10.67 1.18
CA SER A 80 2.32 -10.17 0.03
C SER A 80 3.82 -10.32 0.24
N LEU A 81 4.33 -9.96 1.41
CA LEU A 81 5.75 -10.14 1.78
C LEU A 81 6.16 -11.62 1.77
N THR A 82 5.27 -12.52 2.18
CA THR A 82 5.54 -13.97 2.16
C THR A 82 5.66 -14.51 0.74
N ARG A 83 4.92 -13.95 -0.22
CA ARG A 83 4.85 -14.46 -1.61
C ARG A 83 5.77 -13.75 -2.59
N MET A 84 6.27 -12.56 -2.25
CA MET A 84 7.10 -11.80 -3.14
C MET A 84 8.44 -12.48 -3.45
N ARG A 85 8.97 -12.24 -4.65
CA ARG A 85 10.28 -12.72 -5.10
C ARG A 85 11.36 -11.66 -5.03
N ALA A 86 10.98 -10.38 -5.07
CA ALA A 86 11.93 -9.28 -4.88
C ALA A 86 12.31 -9.14 -3.40
N GLN A 87 13.33 -8.34 -3.11
CA GLN A 87 13.74 -8.05 -1.73
C GLN A 87 12.92 -6.95 -1.06
N HIS A 88 12.18 -6.17 -1.87
CA HIS A 88 11.35 -5.07 -1.38
C HIS A 88 9.96 -5.12 -1.98
N LEU A 89 8.96 -4.78 -1.18
CA LEU A 89 7.55 -4.71 -1.52
C LEU A 89 7.06 -3.27 -1.39
N LEU A 90 6.65 -2.64 -2.49
CA LEU A 90 5.91 -1.39 -2.45
C LEU A 90 4.44 -1.69 -2.20
N ALA A 91 3.88 -1.13 -1.13
CA ALA A 91 2.46 -1.18 -0.82
C ALA A 91 1.80 0.16 -1.17
N LEU A 92 0.72 0.12 -1.95
CA LEU A 92 -0.05 1.30 -2.31
C LEU A 92 -1.54 1.04 -2.05
N ALA A 93 -2.21 1.99 -1.36
CA ALA A 93 -3.65 1.94 -1.17
C ALA A 93 -4.38 2.32 -2.46
N VAL A 94 -5.51 1.66 -2.72
CA VAL A 94 -6.32 1.90 -3.92
C VAL A 94 -6.96 3.29 -3.96
N ASP A 95 -7.15 3.92 -2.81
CA ASP A 95 -7.86 5.19 -2.63
C ASP A 95 -6.97 6.44 -2.62
N MET A 96 -5.73 6.35 -3.14
CA MET A 96 -4.77 7.47 -3.27
C MET A 96 -4.60 7.93 -4.74
N PRO A 97 -5.63 8.49 -5.41
CA PRO A 97 -5.60 8.75 -6.86
C PRO A 97 -4.63 9.86 -7.30
N PHE A 98 -4.12 10.65 -6.36
CA PHE A 98 -3.17 11.73 -6.64
C PHE A 98 -1.71 11.27 -6.57
N MET A 99 -1.45 10.01 -6.17
CA MET A 99 -0.10 9.46 -6.16
C MET A 99 0.50 9.49 -7.57
N THR A 100 1.79 9.82 -7.67
CA THR A 100 2.48 9.96 -8.96
C THR A 100 3.61 8.97 -9.12
N GLU A 101 3.95 8.70 -10.37
CA GLU A 101 5.07 7.85 -10.75
C GLU A 101 6.40 8.41 -10.23
N GLU A 102 6.57 9.73 -10.31
CA GLU A 102 7.78 10.43 -9.87
C GLU A 102 8.01 10.23 -8.38
N TYR A 103 6.94 10.33 -7.56
CA TYR A 103 7.05 10.14 -6.13
C TYR A 103 7.35 8.69 -5.77
N LEU A 104 6.70 7.72 -6.41
CA LEU A 104 6.98 6.31 -6.18
C LEU A 104 8.41 5.94 -6.62
N LYS A 105 8.90 6.47 -7.75
CA LYS A 105 10.30 6.32 -8.17
C LYS A 105 11.28 6.97 -7.19
N PHE A 106 10.92 8.13 -6.64
CA PHE A 106 11.70 8.77 -5.58
C PHE A 106 11.85 7.83 -4.38
N LEU A 107 10.75 7.23 -3.88
CA LEU A 107 10.80 6.25 -2.79
C LEU A 107 11.67 5.03 -3.16
N CYS A 108 11.54 4.51 -4.38
CA CYS A 108 12.35 3.38 -4.86
C CYS A 108 13.85 3.69 -4.86
N ASN A 109 14.25 4.94 -5.04
CA ASN A 109 15.65 5.36 -5.02
C ASN A 109 16.23 5.53 -3.61
N GLN A 110 15.39 5.49 -2.57
CA GLN A 110 15.81 5.65 -1.17
C GLN A 110 15.98 4.33 -0.43
N ILE A 111 15.58 3.19 -1.04
CA ILE A 111 15.68 1.89 -0.37
C ILE A 111 17.12 1.39 -0.33
N GLU A 112 17.46 0.69 0.76
CA GLU A 112 18.75 0.03 0.98
C GLU A 112 18.55 -1.46 1.26
N PRO A 113 19.58 -2.30 1.13
CA PRO A 113 19.47 -3.71 1.50
C PRO A 113 19.00 -3.89 2.94
N GLY A 114 17.87 -4.60 3.14
CA GLY A 114 17.27 -4.84 4.45
C GLY A 114 16.57 -3.65 5.09
N CYS A 115 16.51 -2.49 4.40
CA CYS A 115 15.81 -1.30 4.85
C CYS A 115 14.93 -0.72 3.73
N GLY A 116 13.66 -0.53 4.05
CA GLY A 116 12.70 0.14 3.17
C GLY A 116 12.49 1.59 3.57
N VAL A 117 11.41 2.19 3.02
CA VAL A 117 11.06 3.58 3.30
C VAL A 117 9.58 3.75 3.54
N VAL A 118 9.22 4.70 4.40
CA VAL A 118 7.83 5.11 4.65
C VAL A 118 7.71 6.62 4.63
N ALA A 119 6.72 7.13 3.90
CA ALA A 119 6.37 8.54 3.94
C ALA A 119 5.86 8.95 5.33
N ASN A 120 6.28 10.12 5.80
CA ASN A 120 5.88 10.68 7.09
C ASN A 120 5.35 12.09 6.89
N ILE A 121 4.08 12.29 7.28
CA ILE A 121 3.41 13.59 7.25
C ILE A 121 3.26 14.05 8.70
N GLU A 122 4.03 15.06 9.09
CA GLU A 122 4.11 15.53 10.48
C GLU A 122 4.51 14.37 11.42
N ASP A 123 3.58 13.92 12.28
CA ASP A 123 3.82 12.81 13.22
C ASP A 123 3.12 11.51 12.80
N ARG A 124 2.69 11.42 11.53
CA ARG A 124 1.91 10.30 11.03
C ARG A 124 2.58 9.63 9.84
N PHE A 125 2.71 8.31 9.91
CA PHE A 125 3.18 7.49 8.78
C PHE A 125 2.09 7.28 7.74
N GLU A 126 2.52 7.02 6.50
CA GLU A 126 1.66 6.57 5.41
C GLU A 126 2.01 5.12 5.01
N PRO A 127 1.57 4.13 5.81
CA PRO A 127 1.99 2.74 5.66
C PRO A 127 1.58 2.09 4.35
N LEU A 128 0.56 2.62 3.67
CA LEU A 128 0.09 2.15 2.38
C LEU A 128 0.50 3.08 1.23
N ALA A 129 1.60 3.81 1.42
CA ALA A 129 2.44 4.44 0.40
C ALA A 129 3.90 4.29 0.86
N ALA A 130 4.35 3.03 1.02
CA ALA A 130 5.62 2.68 1.64
C ALA A 130 6.27 1.48 0.95
N ILE A 131 7.58 1.33 1.12
CA ILE A 131 8.32 0.18 0.61
C ILE A 131 8.89 -0.60 1.79
N TYR A 132 8.51 -1.85 1.91
CA TYR A 132 8.90 -2.74 3.00
C TYR A 132 10.00 -3.71 2.52
N PRO A 133 11.09 -3.91 3.29
CA PRO A 133 12.05 -4.95 3.00
C PRO A 133 11.48 -6.31 3.41
N HIS A 134 11.97 -7.40 2.81
CA HIS A 134 11.57 -8.76 3.18
C HIS A 134 11.80 -9.03 4.68
N GLU A 135 12.84 -8.46 5.23
CA GLU A 135 13.24 -8.58 6.64
C GLU A 135 12.20 -8.01 7.62
N ALA A 136 11.25 -7.18 7.14
CA ALA A 136 10.12 -6.69 7.94
C ALA A 136 9.07 -7.78 8.23
N LEU A 137 9.06 -8.90 7.46
CA LEU A 137 8.04 -9.94 7.57
C LEU A 137 7.91 -10.50 8.99
N ALA A 138 9.02 -10.82 9.65
CA ALA A 138 8.99 -11.38 11.01
C ALA A 138 8.35 -10.42 12.02
N ASN A 139 8.61 -9.13 11.91
CA ASN A 139 8.01 -8.10 12.77
C ASN A 139 6.49 -7.98 12.51
N ILE A 140 6.06 -8.03 11.25
CA ILE A 140 4.65 -7.95 10.86
C ILE A 140 3.90 -9.20 11.32
N GLN A 141 4.46 -10.40 11.16
CA GLN A 141 3.88 -11.65 11.66
C GLN A 141 3.75 -11.67 13.18
N SER A 142 4.76 -11.14 13.88
CA SER A 142 4.70 -10.97 15.35
C SER A 142 3.55 -10.04 15.76
N ALA A 143 3.34 -8.95 15.03
CA ALA A 143 2.21 -8.05 15.27
C ALA A 143 0.85 -8.72 15.02
N LEU A 144 0.73 -9.55 13.96
CA LEU A 144 -0.48 -10.32 13.66
C LEU A 144 -0.83 -11.34 14.75
N SER A 145 0.18 -11.85 15.48
CA SER A 145 -0.01 -12.75 16.62
C SER A 145 -0.38 -12.00 17.91
N GLY A 146 -0.30 -10.69 17.93
CA GLY A 146 -0.58 -9.83 19.08
C GLY A 146 -2.04 -9.40 19.18
N LYS A 147 -2.24 -8.25 19.84
CA LYS A 147 -3.56 -7.62 20.05
C LYS A 147 -3.72 -6.29 19.31
N ASP A 148 -2.63 -5.68 18.87
CA ASP A 148 -2.60 -4.40 18.18
C ASP A 148 -2.23 -4.61 16.71
N PHE A 149 -3.21 -4.40 15.83
CA PHE A 149 -3.11 -4.55 14.39
C PHE A 149 -3.00 -3.21 13.65
N SER A 150 -2.74 -2.13 14.40
CA SER A 150 -2.58 -0.78 13.84
C SER A 150 -1.34 -0.73 12.96
N LEU A 151 -1.52 -0.37 11.70
CA LEU A 151 -0.38 -0.13 10.80
C LEU A 151 0.52 0.99 11.31
N GLN A 152 -0.01 2.02 11.99
CA GLN A 152 0.79 3.08 12.59
C GLN A 152 1.77 2.52 13.63
N THR A 153 1.25 1.69 14.55
CA THR A 153 2.08 1.07 15.60
C THR A 153 3.12 0.12 15.01
N VAL A 154 2.73 -0.71 14.04
CA VAL A 154 3.65 -1.64 13.38
C VAL A 154 4.75 -0.87 12.63
N THR A 155 4.38 0.17 11.89
CA THR A 155 5.33 1.02 11.17
C THR A 155 6.30 1.72 12.12
N ALA A 156 5.82 2.27 13.25
CA ALA A 156 6.68 2.87 14.27
C ALA A 156 7.71 1.87 14.81
N ARG A 157 7.29 0.63 15.05
CA ARG A 157 8.21 -0.45 15.49
C ARG A 157 9.25 -0.81 14.43
N LEU A 158 8.85 -0.84 13.15
CA LEU A 158 9.76 -1.11 12.03
C LEU A 158 10.79 0.01 11.86
N VAL A 159 10.38 1.27 12.03
CA VAL A 159 11.30 2.42 12.05
C VAL A 159 12.27 2.32 13.20
N ALA A 160 11.79 2.05 14.43
CA ALA A 160 12.65 1.88 15.60
C ALA A 160 13.62 0.70 15.46
N ALA A 161 13.24 -0.35 14.72
CA ALA A 161 14.09 -1.51 14.44
C ALA A 161 15.04 -1.30 13.23
N GLY A 162 15.08 -0.11 12.63
CA GLY A 162 15.90 0.19 11.46
C GLY A 162 15.50 -0.55 10.18
N LYS A 163 14.24 -1.04 10.11
CA LYS A 163 13.70 -1.71 8.93
C LYS A 163 13.02 -0.75 7.96
N LEU A 164 12.66 0.44 8.43
CA LEU A 164 12.11 1.50 7.60
C LEU A 164 12.79 2.83 7.93
N GLN A 165 13.19 3.56 6.90
CA GLN A 165 13.61 4.94 6.99
C GLN A 165 12.41 5.86 6.78
N MET A 166 12.28 6.90 7.60
CA MET A 166 11.24 7.92 7.46
C MET A 166 11.61 8.92 6.36
N MET A 167 10.67 9.16 5.44
CA MET A 167 10.78 10.17 4.39
C MET A 167 9.82 11.32 4.68
N PRO A 168 10.30 12.49 5.12
CA PRO A 168 9.46 13.63 5.37
C PRO A 168 8.74 14.07 4.09
N VAL A 169 7.43 14.27 4.18
CA VAL A 169 6.59 14.75 3.08
C VAL A 169 6.54 16.28 3.13
N THR A 170 6.92 16.93 2.06
CA THR A 170 6.84 18.39 1.94
C THR A 170 5.39 18.87 1.83
N SER A 171 5.15 20.15 2.10
CA SER A 171 3.80 20.73 1.97
C SER A 171 3.22 20.60 0.56
N GLN A 172 4.07 20.64 -0.47
CA GLN A 172 3.65 20.47 -1.88
C GLN A 172 3.26 19.03 -2.21
N GLU A 173 3.87 18.05 -1.54
CA GLU A 173 3.63 16.62 -1.77
C GLU A 173 2.42 16.10 -1.00
N ARG A 174 1.93 16.80 0.04
CA ARG A 174 0.79 16.35 0.87
C ARG A 174 -0.43 15.95 0.05
N LYS A 175 -0.69 16.65 -1.06
CA LYS A 175 -1.80 16.31 -1.96
C LYS A 175 -1.74 14.89 -2.52
N LEU A 176 -0.53 14.31 -2.67
CA LEU A 176 -0.34 12.96 -3.19
C LEU A 176 -0.97 11.89 -2.29
N PHE A 177 -1.13 12.19 -1.00
CA PHE A 177 -1.62 11.30 0.04
C PHE A 177 -3.09 11.50 0.38
N LEU A 178 -3.80 12.33 -0.39
CA LEU A 178 -5.24 12.51 -0.17
C LEU A 178 -5.99 11.24 -0.58
N ASN A 179 -6.78 10.72 0.37
CA ASN A 179 -7.62 9.54 0.17
C ASN A 179 -9.00 9.95 -0.36
N LEU A 180 -9.48 9.29 -1.40
CA LEU A 180 -10.87 9.37 -1.81
C LEU A 180 -11.70 8.35 -1.02
N ASN A 181 -12.45 8.86 -0.04
CA ASN A 181 -13.34 8.05 0.78
C ASN A 181 -14.78 8.05 0.26
N GLU A 182 -15.25 9.17 -0.32
CA GLU A 182 -16.61 9.37 -0.81
C GLU A 182 -16.62 10.19 -2.10
N LEU A 183 -17.72 10.10 -2.86
CA LEU A 183 -17.91 10.95 -4.04
C LEU A 183 -17.94 12.45 -3.69
N ALA A 184 -18.29 12.79 -2.46
CA ALA A 184 -18.26 14.15 -1.95
C ALA A 184 -16.84 14.73 -1.85
N ASP A 185 -15.83 13.88 -1.66
CA ASP A 185 -14.42 14.28 -1.64
C ASP A 185 -13.98 14.87 -2.99
N LEU A 186 -14.61 14.39 -4.10
CA LEU A 186 -14.37 14.92 -5.44
C LEU A 186 -14.92 16.35 -5.66
N ALA A 187 -15.93 16.74 -4.90
CA ALA A 187 -16.53 18.08 -5.02
C ALA A 187 -15.78 19.13 -4.19
N ALA A 188 -14.87 18.71 -3.31
CA ALA A 188 -14.06 19.55 -2.45
C ALA A 188 -12.64 19.84 -3.02
N LEU A 189 -12.34 19.27 -4.18
CA LEU A 189 -11.07 19.40 -4.93
C LEU A 189 -11.23 20.35 -6.11
#